data_b8ca79ce5e653b127d8f4e6da20fb38a
#
_entry.id   b8ca79ce5e653b127d8f4e6da20fb38a
#
_cell.length_a   1.000
_cell.length_b   1.000
_cell.length_c   1.000
_cell.angle_alpha   90.00
_cell.angle_beta   90.00
_cell.angle_gamma   90.00
#
_symmetry.space_group_name_H-M   'P 1'
#
loop_
_entity.id
_entity.type
_entity.pdbx_description
1 polymer ?
#
loop_
_entity_poly.entity_id
_entity_poly.type
_entity_poly.pdbx_seq_one_letter_code
_entity_poly.pdbx_strand_id
1 'polypeptide(L)'
;MTSPIPEIAVVPSAALPSQPWTPALHSMIVSSFKHKDIQAFPPSWARLHPNPIIGIERLAEELGVDGHLAVLLFDGIPLACGGLLPFRGNDWINKEKSAEVGQGETASLPAASGRSPTPFNSAVEWEICCFCVDEAHRRQGLSKLLLDAISKTAAAKGGSRLFVNYSQIETGDFWPRSGFEPVPDATSVLKKGFTHTVGMEGLREDVYFQVASRCL
;
A
#
# COMPACT_ATOMS: atom_id res chain seq x y z
N MET A 1 -4.48 34.84 -8.88
CA MET A 1 -3.33 34.04 -8.42
C MET A 1 -3.69 32.59 -8.67
N THR A 2 -3.05 31.94 -9.64
CA THR A 2 -3.24 30.50 -9.88
C THR A 2 -2.63 29.74 -8.72
N SER A 3 -3.45 28.98 -8.00
CA SER A 3 -2.90 28.04 -6.99
C SER A 3 -1.90 27.12 -7.69
N PRO A 4 -0.71 26.93 -7.15
CA PRO A 4 0.27 26.04 -7.75
C PRO A 4 -0.32 24.63 -7.83
N ILE A 5 -0.13 23.99 -8.99
CA ILE A 5 -0.61 22.63 -9.24
C ILE A 5 0.40 21.69 -8.59
N PRO A 6 -0.05 20.69 -7.78
CA PRO A 6 0.88 19.71 -7.22
C PRO A 6 1.57 18.92 -8.33
N GLU A 7 2.86 18.73 -8.17
CA GLU A 7 3.68 17.86 -9.04
C GLU A 7 3.41 16.39 -8.71
N ILE A 8 3.38 15.54 -9.73
CA ILE A 8 3.29 14.09 -9.54
C ILE A 8 4.62 13.47 -9.96
N ALA A 9 5.33 12.90 -9.00
CA ALA A 9 6.52 12.10 -9.22
C ALA A 9 6.14 10.61 -9.17
N VAL A 10 6.51 9.84 -10.20
CA VAL A 10 6.41 8.38 -10.20
C VAL A 10 7.82 7.82 -10.28
N VAL A 11 8.28 7.21 -9.20
CA VAL A 11 9.66 6.73 -9.09
C VAL A 11 9.70 5.22 -8.96
N PRO A 12 10.65 4.53 -9.64
CA PRO A 12 10.91 3.11 -9.42
C PRO A 12 11.30 2.85 -7.95
N SER A 13 10.94 1.70 -7.42
CA SER A 13 11.27 1.29 -6.04
C SER A 13 12.75 1.45 -5.71
N ALA A 14 13.64 1.03 -6.62
CA ALA A 14 15.09 1.12 -6.45
C ALA A 14 15.61 2.57 -6.31
N ALA A 15 14.90 3.56 -6.88
CA ALA A 15 15.27 4.97 -6.79
C ALA A 15 14.65 5.68 -5.58
N LEU A 16 13.75 5.03 -4.86
CA LEU A 16 13.01 5.62 -3.75
C LEU A 16 13.93 6.09 -2.61
N PRO A 17 14.89 5.29 -2.11
CA PRO A 17 15.73 5.70 -0.99
C PRO A 17 16.60 6.95 -1.26
N SER A 18 16.90 7.23 -2.53
CA SER A 18 17.74 8.36 -2.92
C SER A 18 17.00 9.68 -3.14
N GLN A 19 15.67 9.69 -3.00
CA GLN A 19 14.89 10.91 -3.22
C GLN A 19 15.04 11.88 -2.05
N PRO A 20 15.18 13.20 -2.32
CA PRO A 20 15.43 14.20 -1.27
C PRO A 20 14.27 14.37 -0.31
N TRP A 21 13.06 14.02 -0.72
CA TRP A 21 11.83 14.15 0.06
C TRP A 21 11.49 12.90 0.91
N THR A 22 12.32 11.85 0.90
CA THR A 22 12.02 10.60 1.63
C THR A 22 11.84 10.75 3.13
N PRO A 23 12.57 11.62 3.86
CA PRO A 23 12.30 11.80 5.29
C PRO A 23 10.92 12.39 5.57
N ALA A 24 10.50 13.36 4.74
CA ALA A 24 9.16 13.95 4.83
C ALA A 24 8.07 12.95 4.41
N LEU A 25 8.31 12.15 3.37
CA LEU A 25 7.44 11.07 2.93
C LEU A 25 7.22 10.05 4.05
N HIS A 26 8.29 9.58 4.69
CA HIS A 26 8.20 8.65 5.81
C HIS A 26 7.30 9.21 6.92
N SER A 27 7.53 10.45 7.34
CA SER A 27 6.74 11.12 8.38
C SER A 27 5.27 11.24 7.98
N MET A 28 4.98 11.59 6.72
CA MET A 28 3.62 11.68 6.19
C MET A 28 2.93 10.31 6.20
N ILE A 29 3.60 9.24 5.75
CA ILE A 29 3.03 7.87 5.77
C ILE A 29 2.72 7.46 7.20
N VAL A 30 3.67 7.57 8.12
CA VAL A 30 3.49 7.19 9.53
C VAL A 30 2.30 7.95 10.16
N SER A 31 2.18 9.25 9.90
CA SER A 31 1.07 10.04 10.43
C SER A 31 -0.28 9.69 9.78
N SER A 32 -0.28 9.43 8.46
CA SER A 32 -1.50 9.14 7.71
C SER A 32 -2.10 7.77 8.02
N PHE A 33 -1.27 6.81 8.44
CA PHE A 33 -1.67 5.46 8.85
C PHE A 33 -1.94 5.34 10.35
N LYS A 34 -2.27 6.43 11.04
CA LYS A 34 -2.84 6.33 12.37
C LYS A 34 -4.21 5.67 12.27
N HIS A 35 -4.32 4.48 12.83
CA HIS A 35 -5.52 3.67 12.71
C HIS A 35 -6.69 4.24 13.53
N LYS A 36 -7.88 4.15 12.98
CA LYS A 36 -9.13 4.53 13.66
C LYS A 36 -9.57 3.45 14.64
N ASP A 37 -9.31 2.20 14.29
CA ASP A 37 -9.64 1.05 15.11
C ASP A 37 -8.56 0.83 16.18
N ILE A 38 -8.66 1.59 17.27
CA ILE A 38 -7.75 1.50 18.43
C ILE A 38 -7.91 0.21 19.24
N GLN A 39 -8.98 -0.56 19.02
CA GLN A 39 -9.17 -1.86 19.68
C GLN A 39 -8.26 -2.90 19.04
N ALA A 40 -8.24 -2.95 17.72
CA ALA A 40 -7.40 -3.89 16.98
C ALA A 40 -5.95 -3.40 16.84
N PHE A 41 -5.74 -2.09 16.60
CA PHE A 41 -4.41 -1.51 16.39
C PHE A 41 -3.92 -0.78 17.64
N PRO A 42 -2.84 -1.25 18.29
CA PRO A 42 -2.26 -0.51 19.40
C PRO A 42 -1.66 0.83 18.91
N PRO A 43 -1.61 1.87 19.77
CA PRO A 43 -1.08 3.19 19.38
C PRO A 43 0.37 3.18 18.88
N SER A 44 1.14 2.19 19.30
CA SER A 44 2.53 1.97 18.87
C SER A 44 2.66 1.28 17.51
N TRP A 45 1.57 0.70 17.00
CA TRP A 45 1.59 0.02 15.71
C TRP A 45 1.78 1.02 14.58
N ALA A 46 2.76 0.81 13.72
CA ALA A 46 3.08 1.70 12.62
C ALA A 46 3.17 0.93 11.29
N ARG A 47 2.75 1.58 10.20
CA ARG A 47 2.84 1.04 8.83
C ARG A 47 4.28 0.86 8.37
N LEU A 48 5.17 1.74 8.79
CA LEU A 48 6.60 1.70 8.47
C LEU A 48 7.43 1.55 9.74
N HIS A 49 8.65 1.06 9.56
CA HIS A 49 9.65 1.02 10.65
C HIS A 49 9.88 2.45 11.19
N PRO A 50 10.01 2.67 12.52
CA PRO A 50 10.19 4.00 13.12
C PRO A 50 11.43 4.76 12.61
N ASN A 51 12.50 4.06 12.28
CA ASN A 51 13.67 4.66 11.64
C ASN A 51 13.34 4.96 10.17
N PRO A 52 13.43 6.24 9.71
CA PRO A 52 13.03 6.64 8.37
C PRO A 52 13.81 5.92 7.26
N ILE A 53 15.09 5.70 7.43
CA ILE A 53 15.93 5.03 6.43
C ILE A 53 15.45 3.60 6.24
N ILE A 54 15.37 2.83 7.34
CA ILE A 54 14.90 1.44 7.31
C ILE A 54 13.44 1.37 6.81
N GLY A 55 12.60 2.31 7.21
CA GLY A 55 11.19 2.36 6.78
C GLY A 55 11.04 2.53 5.28
N ILE A 56 11.83 3.40 4.67
CA ILE A 56 11.81 3.64 3.22
C ILE A 56 12.46 2.48 2.45
N GLU A 57 13.57 1.92 2.94
CA GLU A 57 14.21 0.73 2.35
C GLU A 57 13.22 -0.45 2.31
N ARG A 58 12.53 -0.74 3.43
CA ARG A 58 11.52 -1.81 3.49
C ARG A 58 10.30 -1.52 2.60
N LEU A 59 9.89 -0.28 2.45
CA LEU A 59 8.86 0.09 1.48
C LEU A 59 9.31 -0.18 0.05
N ALA A 60 10.57 0.13 -0.28
CA ALA A 60 11.14 -0.17 -1.60
C ALA A 60 11.22 -1.69 -1.84
N GLU A 61 11.60 -2.47 -0.83
CA GLU A 61 11.60 -3.94 -0.87
C GLU A 61 10.18 -4.51 -1.07
N GLU A 62 9.18 -3.97 -0.36
CA GLU A 62 7.77 -4.36 -0.51
C GLU A 62 7.26 -4.13 -1.93
N LEU A 63 7.62 -3.00 -2.54
CA LEU A 63 7.27 -2.69 -3.92
C LEU A 63 7.92 -3.64 -4.93
N GLY A 64 9.09 -4.18 -4.60
CA GLY A 64 9.84 -5.09 -5.48
C GLY A 64 10.48 -4.39 -6.68
N VAL A 65 11.21 -5.15 -7.49
CA VAL A 65 12.03 -4.62 -8.60
C VAL A 65 11.20 -3.89 -9.67
N ASP A 66 9.99 -4.36 -9.95
CA ASP A 66 9.10 -3.78 -10.95
C ASP A 66 8.15 -2.72 -10.38
N GLY A 67 8.18 -2.54 -9.05
CA GLY A 67 7.30 -1.63 -8.35
C GLY A 67 7.68 -0.17 -8.48
N HIS A 68 6.70 0.69 -8.25
CA HIS A 68 6.83 2.15 -8.32
C HIS A 68 6.09 2.79 -7.16
N LEU A 69 6.55 3.98 -6.77
CA LEU A 69 5.81 4.84 -5.86
C LEU A 69 5.40 6.11 -6.60
N ALA A 70 4.10 6.39 -6.63
CA ALA A 70 3.57 7.68 -7.04
C ALA A 70 3.48 8.59 -5.82
N VAL A 71 3.98 9.81 -5.94
CA VAL A 71 3.98 10.82 -4.87
C VAL A 71 3.47 12.15 -5.43
N LEU A 72 2.50 12.75 -4.75
CA LEU A 72 2.07 14.11 -4.99
C LEU A 72 2.93 15.05 -4.13
N LEU A 73 3.64 15.94 -4.79
CA LEU A 73 4.53 16.91 -4.19
C LEU A 73 3.97 18.33 -4.34
N PHE A 74 4.06 19.11 -3.30
CA PHE A 74 3.82 20.55 -3.34
C PHE A 74 5.07 21.26 -2.79
N ASP A 75 5.72 22.05 -3.63
CA ASP A 75 7.01 22.70 -3.29
C ASP A 75 8.05 21.69 -2.72
N GLY A 76 8.10 20.47 -3.30
CA GLY A 76 8.98 19.40 -2.87
C GLY A 76 8.53 18.65 -1.59
N ILE A 77 7.38 18.99 -1.02
CA ILE A 77 6.82 18.36 0.18
C ILE A 77 5.79 17.31 -0.23
N PRO A 78 5.91 16.03 0.20
CA PRO A 78 4.92 15.01 -0.07
C PRO A 78 3.59 15.27 0.62
N LEU A 79 2.49 15.27 -0.14
CA LEU A 79 1.13 15.43 0.36
C LEU A 79 0.30 14.14 0.24
N ALA A 80 0.67 13.25 -0.66
CA ALA A 80 0.02 11.96 -0.84
C ALA A 80 0.98 10.98 -1.51
N CYS A 81 0.81 9.70 -1.26
CA CYS A 81 1.54 8.67 -1.98
C CYS A 81 0.72 7.39 -2.17
N GLY A 82 1.12 6.58 -3.15
CA GLY A 82 0.58 5.25 -3.37
C GLY A 82 1.56 4.38 -4.14
N GLY A 83 1.81 3.19 -3.62
CA GLY A 83 2.65 2.19 -4.27
C GLY A 83 1.89 1.44 -5.35
N LEU A 84 2.59 1.07 -6.41
CA LEU A 84 2.12 0.23 -7.51
C LEU A 84 3.12 -0.91 -7.68
N LEU A 85 2.67 -2.15 -7.58
CA LEU A 85 3.51 -3.33 -7.75
C LEU A 85 2.76 -4.39 -8.56
N PRO A 86 3.46 -5.35 -9.21
CA PRO A 86 2.81 -6.48 -9.83
C PRO A 86 1.93 -7.22 -8.83
N PHE A 87 0.73 -7.62 -9.24
CA PHE A 87 -0.20 -8.31 -8.36
C PHE A 87 0.37 -9.65 -7.90
N ARG A 88 0.40 -9.85 -6.59
CA ARG A 88 1.06 -11.00 -5.95
C ARG A 88 0.22 -12.30 -5.97
N GLY A 89 -0.96 -12.24 -6.58
CA GLY A 89 -1.83 -13.40 -6.77
C GLY A 89 -2.49 -13.90 -5.50
N ASN A 90 -2.96 -15.15 -5.55
CA ASN A 90 -3.71 -15.78 -4.43
C ASN A 90 -2.88 -15.95 -3.16
N ASP A 91 -1.57 -16.06 -3.26
CA ASP A 91 -0.67 -16.16 -2.11
C ASP A 91 -0.75 -14.92 -1.21
N TRP A 92 -1.26 -13.83 -1.75
CA TRP A 92 -1.46 -12.60 -1.00
C TRP A 92 -2.92 -12.39 -0.57
N ILE A 93 -3.88 -12.84 -1.38
CA ILE A 93 -5.32 -12.64 -1.14
C ILE A 93 -5.82 -13.47 0.04
N ASN A 94 -5.38 -14.72 0.17
CA ASN A 94 -5.87 -15.64 1.20
C ASN A 94 -4.83 -15.89 2.30
N LYS A 95 -3.86 -14.99 2.46
CA LYS A 95 -2.75 -15.18 3.39
C LYS A 95 -3.11 -14.71 4.79
N GLU A 96 -3.03 -15.64 5.73
CA GLU A 96 -2.97 -15.31 7.15
C GLU A 96 -1.54 -14.87 7.49
N LYS A 97 -1.37 -13.59 7.84
CA LYS A 97 -0.10 -13.10 8.38
C LYS A 97 -0.12 -13.25 9.90
N SER A 98 0.68 -14.18 10.42
CA SER A 98 0.84 -14.41 11.86
C SER A 98 2.09 -13.72 12.42
N ALA A 99 2.16 -13.59 13.74
CA ALA A 99 3.27 -12.95 14.45
C ALA A 99 4.65 -13.60 14.21
N GLU A 100 4.67 -14.88 13.82
CA GLU A 100 5.92 -15.65 13.61
C GLU A 100 6.71 -15.19 12.39
N VAL A 101 6.10 -14.46 11.45
CA VAL A 101 6.78 -13.92 10.25
C VAL A 101 7.67 -12.72 10.57
N GLY A 102 7.61 -12.18 11.80
CA GLY A 102 8.44 -11.05 12.25
C GLY A 102 9.88 -11.40 12.65
N GLN A 103 10.27 -12.66 12.61
CA GLN A 103 11.65 -13.07 12.90
C GLN A 103 12.49 -13.12 11.62
N GLY A 104 13.07 -11.99 11.26
CA GLY A 104 14.40 -11.87 10.65
C GLY A 104 14.73 -12.66 9.39
N GLU A 105 13.76 -13.15 8.61
CA GLU A 105 14.05 -13.70 7.30
C GLU A 105 13.42 -12.82 6.22
N THR A 106 14.27 -12.35 5.32
CA THR A 106 13.84 -11.99 3.97
C THR A 106 12.97 -13.14 3.48
N ALA A 107 11.66 -12.93 3.49
CA ALA A 107 10.73 -13.93 3.01
C ALA A 107 10.99 -14.15 1.51
N SER A 108 11.88 -15.08 1.21
CA SER A 108 11.90 -15.73 -0.08
C SER A 108 10.51 -16.33 -0.27
N LEU A 109 9.81 -15.84 -1.27
CA LEU A 109 8.48 -16.31 -1.65
C LEU A 109 8.52 -17.85 -1.77
N PRO A 110 7.71 -18.61 -1.02
CA PRO A 110 7.62 -20.04 -1.25
C PRO A 110 7.07 -20.26 -2.64
N ALA A 111 7.74 -21.14 -3.40
CA ALA A 111 7.29 -21.57 -4.70
C ALA A 111 5.85 -22.09 -4.62
N ALA A 112 5.00 -21.61 -5.51
CA ALA A 112 3.58 -21.93 -5.60
C ALA A 112 3.32 -23.44 -5.62
N SER A 113 2.63 -23.94 -4.61
CA SER A 113 1.99 -25.26 -4.64
C SER A 113 0.53 -25.10 -4.22
N GLY A 114 -0.34 -24.90 -5.20
CA GLY A 114 -1.78 -24.91 -4.98
C GLY A 114 -2.52 -24.37 -6.21
N ARG A 115 -3.37 -25.19 -6.81
CA ARG A 115 -4.16 -24.85 -7.99
C ARG A 115 -5.04 -23.64 -7.73
N SER A 116 -4.71 -22.51 -8.32
CA SER A 116 -5.61 -21.36 -8.44
C SER A 116 -6.67 -21.62 -9.52
N PRO A 117 -7.96 -21.32 -9.30
CA PRO A 117 -9.01 -21.52 -10.30
C PRO A 117 -8.94 -20.53 -11.47
N THR A 118 -8.16 -19.47 -11.37
CA THR A 118 -7.89 -18.53 -12.49
C THR A 118 -6.41 -18.22 -12.55
N PRO A 119 -5.74 -18.41 -13.70
CA PRO A 119 -4.36 -18.00 -13.84
C PRO A 119 -4.29 -16.47 -13.76
N PHE A 120 -3.77 -15.94 -12.68
CA PHE A 120 -3.44 -14.52 -12.60
C PHE A 120 -2.25 -14.26 -13.52
N ASN A 121 -2.42 -13.30 -14.42
CA ASN A 121 -1.35 -12.88 -15.30
C ASN A 121 -0.65 -11.66 -14.70
N SER A 122 0.41 -11.89 -13.92
CA SER A 122 1.20 -10.85 -13.27
C SER A 122 1.73 -9.78 -14.23
N ALA A 123 1.81 -10.09 -15.53
CA ALA A 123 2.23 -9.12 -16.55
C ALA A 123 1.16 -8.04 -16.85
N VAL A 124 -0.10 -8.29 -16.49
CA VAL A 124 -1.23 -7.38 -16.78
C VAL A 124 -2.05 -6.98 -15.56
N GLU A 125 -1.71 -7.48 -14.39
CA GLU A 125 -2.42 -7.20 -13.13
C GLU A 125 -1.49 -6.53 -12.13
N TRP A 126 -1.96 -5.42 -11.57
CA TRP A 126 -1.20 -4.59 -10.66
C TRP A 126 -1.94 -4.40 -9.33
N GLU A 127 -1.20 -4.15 -8.29
CA GLU A 127 -1.72 -3.92 -6.95
C GLU A 127 -1.33 -2.53 -6.44
N ILE A 128 -2.27 -1.89 -5.76
CA ILE A 128 -2.04 -0.64 -5.04
C ILE A 128 -1.75 -0.96 -3.57
N CYS A 129 -0.66 -0.47 -3.06
CA CYS A 129 -0.33 -0.53 -1.64
C CYS A 129 0.05 0.85 -1.09
N CYS A 130 0.14 0.96 0.23
CA CYS A 130 0.59 2.18 0.92
C CYS A 130 -0.07 3.47 0.41
N PHE A 131 -1.37 3.42 0.08
CA PHE A 131 -2.11 4.56 -0.46
C PHE A 131 -2.60 5.47 0.67
N CYS A 132 -2.08 6.69 0.72
CA CYS A 132 -2.47 7.65 1.74
C CYS A 132 -2.38 9.11 1.27
N VAL A 133 -3.11 9.97 1.99
CA VAL A 133 -3.09 11.43 1.83
C VAL A 133 -2.83 12.03 3.21
N ASP A 134 -1.92 13.01 3.26
CA ASP A 134 -1.66 13.78 4.47
C ASP A 134 -2.95 14.30 5.09
N GLU A 135 -3.08 14.18 6.40
CA GLU A 135 -4.35 14.44 7.11
C GLU A 135 -4.84 15.89 6.91
N ALA A 136 -3.92 16.84 6.95
CA ALA A 136 -4.23 18.26 6.76
C ALA A 136 -4.71 18.60 5.34
N HIS A 137 -4.42 17.73 4.36
CA HIS A 137 -4.72 17.94 2.95
C HIS A 137 -5.81 16.99 2.40
N ARG A 138 -6.51 16.27 3.28
CA ARG A 138 -7.65 15.43 2.90
C ARG A 138 -8.81 16.27 2.36
N ARG A 139 -9.69 15.64 1.58
CA ARG A 139 -10.90 16.25 0.96
C ARG A 139 -10.61 17.35 -0.07
N GLN A 140 -9.39 17.46 -0.55
CA GLN A 140 -8.97 18.39 -1.60
C GLN A 140 -8.82 17.72 -2.99
N GLY A 141 -9.31 16.48 -3.15
CA GLY A 141 -9.23 15.76 -4.43
C GLY A 141 -7.88 15.08 -4.71
N LEU A 142 -6.89 15.18 -3.81
CA LEU A 142 -5.54 14.63 -4.01
C LEU A 142 -5.53 13.11 -4.23
N SER A 143 -6.41 12.38 -3.54
CA SER A 143 -6.55 10.92 -3.73
C SER A 143 -6.97 10.56 -5.15
N LYS A 144 -7.82 11.37 -5.80
CA LYS A 144 -8.22 11.15 -7.19
C LYS A 144 -7.04 11.39 -8.13
N LEU A 145 -6.32 12.50 -7.96
CA LEU A 145 -5.13 12.82 -8.77
C LEU A 145 -4.08 11.69 -8.66
N LEU A 146 -3.84 11.22 -7.45
CA LEU A 146 -2.90 10.14 -7.18
C LEU A 146 -3.35 8.82 -7.84
N LEU A 147 -4.63 8.46 -7.70
CA LEU A 147 -5.19 7.24 -8.28
C LEU A 147 -5.17 7.28 -9.82
N ASP A 148 -5.42 8.43 -10.40
CA ASP A 148 -5.32 8.64 -11.86
C ASP A 148 -3.88 8.47 -12.35
N ALA A 149 -2.88 8.97 -11.61
CA ALA A 149 -1.47 8.78 -11.93
C ALA A 149 -1.05 7.31 -11.84
N ILE A 150 -1.46 6.61 -10.79
CA ILE A 150 -1.20 5.18 -10.61
C ILE A 150 -1.84 4.38 -11.74
N SER A 151 -3.10 4.67 -12.09
CA SER A 151 -3.81 3.99 -13.17
C SER A 151 -3.13 4.18 -14.52
N LYS A 152 -2.71 5.41 -14.83
CA LYS A 152 -1.94 5.71 -16.07
C LYS A 152 -0.61 4.97 -16.10
N THR A 153 0.08 4.89 -14.97
CA THR A 153 1.36 4.17 -14.87
C THR A 153 1.16 2.67 -15.10
N ALA A 154 0.16 2.08 -14.47
CA ALA A 154 -0.16 0.67 -14.67
C ALA A 154 -0.55 0.37 -16.13
N ALA A 155 -1.42 1.20 -16.74
CA ALA A 155 -1.82 1.06 -18.14
C ALA A 155 -0.62 1.20 -19.09
N ALA A 156 0.28 2.16 -18.86
CA ALA A 156 1.50 2.32 -19.66
C ALA A 156 2.45 1.12 -19.60
N LYS A 157 2.34 0.31 -18.54
CA LYS A 157 3.06 -0.95 -18.34
C LYS A 157 2.29 -2.17 -18.88
N GLY A 158 1.21 -1.97 -19.64
CA GLY A 158 0.38 -3.04 -20.18
C GLY A 158 -0.62 -3.62 -19.18
N GLY A 159 -0.83 -2.94 -18.05
CA GLY A 159 -1.80 -3.34 -17.05
C GLY A 159 -3.23 -3.27 -17.56
N SER A 160 -4.05 -4.25 -17.20
CA SER A 160 -5.48 -4.29 -17.51
C SER A 160 -6.37 -4.15 -16.28
N ARG A 161 -5.80 -4.38 -15.08
CA ARG A 161 -6.54 -4.39 -13.83
C ARG A 161 -5.70 -3.92 -12.66
N LEU A 162 -6.34 -3.16 -11.76
CA LEU A 162 -5.78 -2.78 -10.46
C LEU A 162 -6.49 -3.54 -9.34
N PHE A 163 -5.72 -4.03 -8.40
CA PHE A 163 -6.20 -4.61 -7.15
C PHE A 163 -5.87 -3.72 -5.97
N VAL A 164 -6.68 -3.81 -4.93
CA VAL A 164 -6.43 -3.17 -3.65
C VAL A 164 -6.88 -4.08 -2.52
N ASN A 165 -6.15 -4.05 -1.43
CA ASN A 165 -6.50 -4.69 -0.18
C ASN A 165 -6.70 -3.61 0.89
N TYR A 166 -7.90 -3.54 1.47
CA TYR A 166 -8.26 -2.43 2.35
C TYR A 166 -9.16 -2.84 3.50
N SER A 167 -9.01 -2.16 4.62
CA SER A 167 -9.96 -2.23 5.73
C SER A 167 -11.06 -1.19 5.52
N GLN A 168 -12.31 -1.63 5.52
CA GLN A 168 -13.45 -0.73 5.35
C GLN A 168 -13.61 0.22 6.56
N ILE A 169 -13.24 -0.22 7.76
CA ILE A 169 -13.24 0.63 8.96
C ILE A 169 -12.32 1.84 8.76
N GLU A 170 -11.14 1.61 8.14
CA GLU A 170 -10.13 2.64 7.92
C GLU A 170 -10.47 3.57 6.75
N THR A 171 -10.93 3.01 5.63
CA THR A 171 -11.09 3.76 4.37
C THR A 171 -12.54 4.14 4.06
N GLY A 172 -13.52 3.56 4.77
CA GLY A 172 -14.94 3.74 4.44
C GLY A 172 -15.21 3.32 3.00
N ASP A 173 -16.05 4.10 2.31
CA ASP A 173 -16.48 3.82 0.93
C ASP A 173 -15.53 4.41 -0.15
N PHE A 174 -14.31 4.77 0.20
CA PHE A 174 -13.39 5.40 -0.77
C PHE A 174 -13.14 4.51 -1.99
N TRP A 175 -12.82 3.24 -1.78
CA TRP A 175 -12.51 2.32 -2.87
C TRP A 175 -13.72 1.99 -3.75
N PRO A 176 -14.90 1.64 -3.20
CA PRO A 176 -16.12 1.47 -4.00
C PRO A 176 -16.47 2.73 -4.82
N ARG A 177 -16.42 3.91 -4.21
CA ARG A 177 -16.67 5.19 -4.93
C ARG A 177 -15.62 5.50 -5.99
N SER A 178 -14.45 4.88 -5.89
CA SER A 178 -13.38 5.00 -6.90
C SER A 178 -13.47 3.94 -7.99
N GLY A 179 -14.59 3.18 -8.05
CA GLY A 179 -14.87 2.18 -9.08
C GLY A 179 -14.20 0.82 -8.84
N PHE A 180 -13.77 0.54 -7.60
CA PHE A 180 -13.29 -0.79 -7.24
C PHE A 180 -14.44 -1.67 -6.76
N GLU A 181 -14.57 -2.83 -7.38
CA GLU A 181 -15.59 -3.83 -7.03
C GLU A 181 -14.97 -4.93 -6.18
N PRO A 182 -15.67 -5.41 -5.13
CA PRO A 182 -15.19 -6.53 -4.33
C PRO A 182 -14.91 -7.76 -5.20
N VAL A 183 -13.79 -8.42 -4.95
CA VAL A 183 -13.49 -9.72 -5.56
C VAL A 183 -14.19 -10.79 -4.70
N PRO A 184 -15.11 -11.59 -5.27
CA PRO A 184 -15.82 -12.60 -4.53
C PRO A 184 -14.87 -13.59 -3.85
N ASP A 185 -15.20 -13.97 -2.62
CA ASP A 185 -14.46 -14.94 -1.80
C ASP A 185 -12.99 -14.61 -1.55
N ALA A 186 -12.57 -13.35 -1.85
CA ALA A 186 -11.22 -12.87 -1.62
C ALA A 186 -11.16 -11.99 -0.36
N THR A 187 -10.50 -12.51 0.66
CA THR A 187 -10.22 -11.78 1.90
C THR A 187 -8.78 -12.01 2.30
N SER A 188 -8.23 -11.09 3.08
CA SER A 188 -6.98 -11.34 3.78
C SER A 188 -7.13 -10.98 5.25
N VAL A 189 -6.31 -11.55 6.11
CA VAL A 189 -6.36 -11.32 7.54
C VAL A 189 -4.96 -11.10 8.09
N LEU A 190 -4.83 -10.06 8.90
CA LEU A 190 -3.69 -9.90 9.80
C LEU A 190 -4.11 -10.47 11.16
N LYS A 191 -3.44 -11.51 11.61
CA LYS A 191 -3.77 -12.17 12.87
C LYS A 191 -3.34 -11.35 14.07
N LYS A 192 -4.05 -11.51 15.18
CA LYS A 192 -3.64 -11.01 16.50
C LYS A 192 -2.16 -11.28 16.74
N GLY A 193 -1.45 -10.30 17.24
CA GLY A 193 -0.01 -10.35 17.48
C GLY A 193 0.86 -9.96 16.27
N PHE A 194 0.28 -9.81 15.08
CA PHE A 194 1.05 -9.37 13.90
C PHE A 194 1.59 -7.95 14.08
N THR A 195 2.86 -7.76 13.72
CA THR A 195 3.51 -6.44 13.64
C THR A 195 4.48 -6.40 12.46
N HIS A 196 4.63 -5.23 11.85
CA HIS A 196 5.63 -4.99 10.80
C HIS A 196 7.06 -4.86 11.37
N THR A 197 7.21 -4.67 12.67
CA THR A 197 8.49 -4.37 13.31
C THR A 197 8.67 -5.23 14.54
N VAL A 198 9.75 -5.99 14.57
CA VAL A 198 10.13 -6.79 15.74
C VAL A 198 10.29 -5.91 16.97
N GLY A 199 9.74 -6.35 18.11
CA GLY A 199 9.78 -5.62 19.38
C GLY A 199 8.70 -4.55 19.57
N MET A 200 7.83 -4.33 18.60
CA MET A 200 6.65 -3.49 18.75
C MET A 200 5.44 -4.33 19.19
N GLU A 201 4.48 -3.69 19.88
CA GLU A 201 3.21 -4.31 20.22
C GLU A 201 2.48 -4.72 18.93
N GLY A 202 2.10 -5.99 18.83
CA GLY A 202 1.35 -6.52 17.70
C GLY A 202 -0.14 -6.20 17.81
N LEU A 203 -0.90 -6.54 16.76
CA LEU A 203 -2.35 -6.39 16.73
C LEU A 203 -3.00 -7.05 17.95
N ARG A 204 -4.02 -6.39 18.50
CA ARG A 204 -4.79 -6.89 19.67
C ARG A 204 -5.88 -7.87 19.27
N GLU A 205 -6.34 -7.78 18.03
CA GLU A 205 -7.38 -8.63 17.43
C GLU A 205 -7.02 -8.97 15.99
N ASP A 206 -7.75 -9.93 15.40
CA ASP A 206 -7.65 -10.23 13.96
C ASP A 206 -8.25 -9.07 13.15
N VAL A 207 -7.51 -8.58 12.16
CA VAL A 207 -7.97 -7.52 11.25
C VAL A 207 -8.22 -8.09 9.87
N TYR A 208 -9.45 -7.98 9.41
CA TYR A 208 -9.90 -8.48 8.12
C TYR A 208 -9.87 -7.37 7.07
N PHE A 209 -9.40 -7.74 5.88
CA PHE A 209 -9.33 -6.84 4.73
C PHE A 209 -10.18 -7.38 3.59
N GLN A 210 -10.81 -6.46 2.87
CA GLN A 210 -11.49 -6.76 1.62
C GLN A 210 -10.51 -6.61 0.46
N VAL A 211 -10.62 -7.50 -0.50
CA VAL A 211 -9.94 -7.37 -1.79
C VAL A 211 -10.93 -6.83 -2.80
N ALA A 212 -10.54 -5.79 -3.52
CA ALA A 212 -11.34 -5.24 -4.60
C ALA A 212 -10.47 -5.00 -5.83
N SER A 213 -11.10 -4.96 -7.00
CA SER A 213 -10.41 -4.71 -8.26
C SER A 213 -11.16 -3.74 -9.15
N ARG A 214 -10.42 -3.09 -10.06
CA ARG A 214 -10.95 -2.21 -11.08
C ARG A 214 -10.22 -2.44 -12.40
N CYS A 215 -10.95 -2.52 -13.52
CA CYS A 215 -10.36 -2.48 -14.86
C CYS A 215 -9.74 -1.09 -15.12
N LEU A 216 -8.64 -1.07 -15.90
CA LEU A 216 -7.93 0.14 -16.34
C LEU A 216 -8.49 0.66 -17.66
#